data_7ae3a98be1e4552a566750d1a5357e73
#
_entry.id   7ae3a98be1e4552a566750d1a5357e73
#
_cell.length_a   1.000
_cell.length_b   1.000
_cell.length_c   1.000
_cell.angle_alpha   90.00
_cell.angle_beta   90.00
_cell.angle_gamma   90.00
#
_symmetry.space_group_name_H-M   'P 1'
#
loop_
_entity.id
_entity.type
_entity.pdbx_description
1 polymer ?
#
loop_
_entity_poly.entity_id
_entity_poly.type
_entity_poly.pdbx_seq_one_letter_code
_entity_poly.pdbx_strand_id
1 'polypeptide(L)'
;DVFAGSGAVSREFKNLGYNVISNDLMYFSYVLLRGTIGINSKLEYKNLGLSDPIDYLNRLNLSKSNVDISDCFVYQNYSLRGNRMYFTEENAIKIDIIRMQSEKWFNESMITEDEYFYLMACLLEAVPFVSNITGVYGAYLKHWDKRALNNINMKNLEIFRNKSTVKVYNCDSNKIIKNIKTDLAYFDPPYNQRQYLPNYHVLETIAKYDNPKIKGVTGLRDYSEQKSDYCRKDSAFNAFDDLISKTRSKYIILSYNTEGILSHKEIIDILEKYGKKDSIDFKHINYRRYKNAKTNK
;
A
#
# COMPACT_ATOMS: atom_id res chain seq x y z
N ASP A 1 -8.85 -11.22 2.18
CA ASP A 1 -8.03 -10.54 1.16
C ASP A 1 -6.57 -10.58 1.59
N VAL A 2 -5.74 -11.45 1.01
CA VAL A 2 -4.35 -11.67 1.46
C VAL A 2 -3.30 -10.99 0.59
N PHE A 3 -3.72 -10.32 -0.48
CA PHE A 3 -2.92 -9.47 -1.36
C PHE A 3 -3.63 -8.12 -1.53
N ALA A 4 -3.91 -7.46 -0.41
CA ALA A 4 -4.91 -6.40 -0.36
C ALA A 4 -4.49 -5.08 -1.05
N GLY A 5 -3.20 -4.84 -1.24
CA GLY A 5 -2.68 -3.64 -1.88
C GLY A 5 -3.20 -2.35 -1.24
N SER A 6 -3.95 -1.55 -2.00
CA SER A 6 -4.61 -0.33 -1.50
C SER A 6 -5.89 -0.57 -0.69
N GLY A 7 -6.34 -1.82 -0.58
CA GLY A 7 -7.54 -2.20 0.16
C GLY A 7 -8.86 -2.00 -0.56
N ALA A 8 -8.85 -1.85 -1.88
CA ALA A 8 -10.08 -1.58 -2.65
C ALA A 8 -11.14 -2.68 -2.46
N VAL A 9 -10.75 -3.95 -2.59
CA VAL A 9 -11.66 -5.10 -2.41
C VAL A 9 -12.06 -5.24 -0.94
N SER A 10 -11.11 -5.13 -0.03
CA SER A 10 -11.38 -5.16 1.41
C SER A 10 -12.36 -4.06 1.86
N ARG A 11 -12.24 -2.86 1.30
CA ARG A 11 -13.15 -1.74 1.55
C ARG A 11 -14.56 -2.05 1.08
N GLU A 12 -14.71 -2.63 -0.10
CA GLU A 12 -16.01 -3.01 -0.64
C GLU A 12 -16.70 -4.06 0.23
N PHE A 13 -15.99 -5.10 0.64
CA PHE A 13 -16.55 -6.10 1.57
C PHE A 13 -16.93 -5.49 2.92
N LYS A 14 -16.12 -4.57 3.46
CA LYS A 14 -16.49 -3.85 4.68
C LYS A 14 -17.76 -3.01 4.49
N ASN A 15 -17.90 -2.32 3.36
CA ASN A 15 -19.09 -1.51 3.05
C ASN A 15 -20.35 -2.36 2.98
N LEU A 16 -20.24 -3.57 2.45
CA LEU A 16 -21.32 -4.56 2.41
C LEU A 16 -21.61 -5.19 3.78
N GLY A 17 -20.91 -4.82 4.83
CA GLY A 17 -21.13 -5.26 6.20
C GLY A 17 -20.46 -6.57 6.58
N TYR A 18 -19.53 -7.09 5.77
CA TYR A 18 -18.78 -8.30 6.09
C TYR A 18 -17.65 -8.03 7.09
N ASN A 19 -17.35 -9.04 7.92
CA ASN A 19 -16.10 -9.04 8.68
C ASN A 19 -14.93 -9.27 7.72
N VAL A 20 -13.87 -8.48 7.83
CA VAL A 20 -12.78 -8.47 6.87
C VAL A 20 -11.46 -8.79 7.55
N ILE A 21 -10.71 -9.70 6.93
CA ILE A 21 -9.30 -9.93 7.25
C ILE A 21 -8.49 -9.54 6.03
N SER A 22 -7.63 -8.54 6.18
CA SER A 22 -6.77 -8.04 5.11
C SER A 22 -5.31 -8.28 5.45
N ASN A 23 -4.51 -8.58 4.45
CA ASN A 23 -3.08 -8.76 4.59
C ASN A 23 -2.36 -8.21 3.37
N ASP A 24 -1.18 -7.67 3.57
CA ASP A 24 -0.24 -7.37 2.49
C ASP A 24 1.20 -7.52 2.97
N LEU A 25 2.10 -7.86 2.06
CA LEU A 25 3.52 -7.99 2.35
C LEU A 25 4.19 -6.61 2.47
N MET A 26 3.69 -5.60 1.76
CA MET A 26 4.22 -4.24 1.78
C MET A 26 3.71 -3.50 3.02
N TYR A 27 4.64 -2.84 3.72
CA TYR A 27 4.28 -2.09 4.94
C TYR A 27 3.45 -0.83 4.61
N PHE A 28 3.72 -0.14 3.49
CA PHE A 28 2.87 0.98 3.09
C PHE A 28 1.42 0.57 2.85
N SER A 29 1.18 -0.62 2.27
CA SER A 29 -0.16 -1.19 2.12
C SER A 29 -0.80 -1.48 3.47
N TYR A 30 -0.05 -2.08 4.40
CA TYR A 30 -0.51 -2.30 5.77
C TYR A 30 -0.93 -0.99 6.44
N VAL A 31 -0.13 0.09 6.31
CA VAL A 31 -0.47 1.42 6.84
C VAL A 31 -1.78 1.95 6.24
N LEU A 32 -1.95 1.85 4.91
CA LEU A 32 -3.19 2.25 4.24
C LEU A 32 -4.39 1.45 4.74
N LEU A 33 -4.25 0.13 4.87
CA LEU A 33 -5.30 -0.75 5.38
C LEU A 33 -5.66 -0.42 6.84
N ARG A 34 -4.67 -0.24 7.71
CA ARG A 34 -4.88 0.14 9.13
C ARG A 34 -5.56 1.50 9.23
N GLY A 35 -5.09 2.49 8.46
CA GLY A 35 -5.61 3.86 8.51
C GLY A 35 -6.96 4.06 7.81
N THR A 36 -7.47 3.08 7.08
CA THR A 36 -8.77 3.17 6.37
C THR A 36 -9.75 2.12 6.84
N ILE A 37 -9.61 0.88 6.35
CA ILE A 37 -10.57 -0.19 6.68
C ILE A 37 -10.46 -0.68 8.12
N GLY A 38 -9.26 -0.58 8.73
CA GLY A 38 -9.02 -0.99 10.11
C GLY A 38 -9.77 -0.17 11.15
N ILE A 39 -10.20 1.04 10.80
CA ILE A 39 -10.82 1.99 11.72
C ILE A 39 -12.34 1.85 11.71
N ASN A 40 -12.92 1.67 12.91
CA ASN A 40 -14.35 1.69 13.15
C ASN A 40 -14.77 2.78 14.17
N SER A 41 -13.83 3.27 14.97
CA SER A 41 -14.07 4.31 15.98
C SER A 41 -14.03 5.71 15.36
N LYS A 42 -14.58 6.68 16.09
CA LYS A 42 -14.39 8.08 15.80
C LYS A 42 -12.97 8.48 16.21
N LEU A 43 -12.24 9.14 15.34
CA LEU A 43 -10.93 9.72 15.64
C LEU A 43 -11.16 11.09 16.28
N GLU A 44 -10.73 11.28 17.50
CA GLU A 44 -11.08 12.46 18.30
C GLU A 44 -9.88 13.34 18.66
N TYR A 45 -8.65 12.81 18.56
CA TYR A 45 -7.40 13.52 18.85
C TYR A 45 -7.39 14.30 20.16
N LYS A 46 -8.02 13.72 21.21
CA LYS A 46 -8.35 14.38 22.49
C LYS A 46 -7.15 15.07 23.15
N ASN A 47 -5.97 14.45 23.08
CA ASN A 47 -4.78 14.93 23.77
C ASN A 47 -3.98 15.95 22.98
N LEU A 48 -4.33 16.22 21.71
CA LEU A 48 -3.63 17.22 20.89
C LEU A 48 -4.09 18.65 21.17
N GLY A 49 -5.30 18.85 21.65
CA GLY A 49 -5.90 20.18 21.76
C GLY A 49 -6.09 20.89 20.41
N LEU A 50 -6.11 20.12 19.31
CA LEU A 50 -6.28 20.62 17.94
C LEU A 50 -7.66 20.25 17.42
N SER A 51 -8.34 21.21 16.79
CA SER A 51 -9.63 20.95 16.15
C SER A 51 -9.51 20.13 14.87
N ASP A 52 -8.43 20.32 14.12
CA ASP A 52 -8.12 19.61 12.87
C ASP A 52 -6.61 19.34 12.76
N PRO A 53 -6.16 18.13 13.12
CA PRO A 53 -4.76 17.75 13.02
C PRO A 53 -4.23 17.72 11.59
N ILE A 54 -5.07 17.40 10.59
CA ILE A 54 -4.67 17.39 9.17
C ILE A 54 -4.42 18.81 8.68
N ASP A 55 -5.30 19.76 8.99
CA ASP A 55 -5.09 21.17 8.66
C ASP A 55 -3.85 21.72 9.36
N TYR A 56 -3.63 21.38 10.64
CA TYR A 56 -2.41 21.75 11.35
C TYR A 56 -1.17 21.22 10.64
N LEU A 57 -1.11 19.93 10.31
CA LEU A 57 0.00 19.33 9.59
C LEU A 57 0.20 19.95 8.20
N ASN A 58 -0.86 20.29 7.49
CA ASN A 58 -0.78 20.97 6.20
C ASN A 58 -0.16 22.38 6.31
N ARG A 59 -0.35 23.10 7.42
CA ARG A 59 0.22 24.44 7.67
C ARG A 59 1.60 24.41 8.32
N LEU A 60 2.01 23.28 8.85
CA LEU A 60 3.30 23.13 9.51
C LEU A 60 4.43 23.27 8.47
N ASN A 61 5.46 24.02 8.78
CA ASN A 61 6.65 24.20 7.94
C ASN A 61 7.93 24.10 8.79
N LEU A 62 9.10 24.15 8.15
CA LEU A 62 10.38 23.94 8.83
C LEU A 62 10.61 24.95 9.97
N SER A 63 10.24 26.22 9.78
CA SER A 63 10.43 27.27 10.80
C SER A 63 9.48 27.12 12.02
N LYS A 64 8.41 26.37 11.88
CA LYS A 64 7.40 26.09 12.93
C LYS A 64 7.49 24.67 13.48
N SER A 65 8.27 23.82 12.85
CA SER A 65 8.58 22.46 13.31
C SER A 65 9.94 22.51 14.04
N ASN A 66 10.11 21.71 15.06
CA ASN A 66 11.43 21.51 15.68
C ASN A 66 12.24 20.42 14.95
N VAL A 67 12.15 20.39 13.61
CA VAL A 67 12.80 19.38 12.76
C VAL A 67 14.08 19.98 12.21
N ASP A 68 15.21 19.29 12.40
CA ASP A 68 16.45 19.60 11.70
C ASP A 68 16.37 19.09 10.26
N ILE A 69 16.73 19.93 9.31
CA ILE A 69 16.73 19.57 7.89
C ILE A 69 17.69 18.41 7.58
N SER A 70 18.71 18.21 8.41
CA SER A 70 19.63 17.08 8.29
C SER A 70 18.96 15.73 8.58
N ASP A 71 17.87 15.73 9.36
CA ASP A 71 17.10 14.53 9.70
C ASP A 71 16.01 14.20 8.65
N CYS A 72 15.80 15.11 7.69
CA CYS A 72 14.80 14.97 6.64
C CYS A 72 15.22 13.94 5.58
N PHE A 73 14.83 12.66 5.75
CA PHE A 73 15.28 11.57 4.89
C PHE A 73 14.79 11.69 3.44
N VAL A 74 13.52 12.05 3.22
CA VAL A 74 12.94 12.21 1.88
C VAL A 74 13.62 13.35 1.15
N TYR A 75 13.85 14.48 1.84
CA TYR A 75 14.60 15.62 1.31
C TYR A 75 16.03 15.24 0.91
N GLN A 76 16.77 14.58 1.80
CA GLN A 76 18.16 14.21 1.56
C GLN A 76 18.31 13.17 0.43
N ASN A 77 17.29 12.34 0.16
CA ASN A 77 17.44 11.16 -0.69
C ASN A 77 16.54 11.15 -1.94
N TYR A 78 15.37 11.78 -1.91
CA TYR A 78 14.37 11.70 -2.98
C TYR A 78 13.99 13.05 -3.60
N SER A 79 14.76 14.11 -3.28
CA SER A 79 14.69 15.42 -3.93
C SER A 79 15.95 15.70 -4.76
N LEU A 80 16.04 16.91 -5.32
CA LEU A 80 17.26 17.39 -6.00
C LEU A 80 18.48 17.37 -5.08
N ARG A 81 18.31 17.55 -3.77
CA ARG A 81 19.38 17.42 -2.79
C ARG A 81 20.08 16.07 -2.85
N GLY A 82 19.30 15.00 -3.06
CA GLY A 82 19.80 13.64 -3.25
C GLY A 82 20.05 13.25 -4.71
N ASN A 83 20.11 14.21 -5.62
CA ASN A 83 20.21 14.00 -7.07
C ASN A 83 19.09 13.12 -7.64
N ARG A 84 17.88 13.20 -7.08
CA ARG A 84 16.69 12.50 -7.55
C ARG A 84 15.51 13.46 -7.63
N MET A 85 14.73 13.34 -8.70
CA MET A 85 13.64 14.26 -8.98
C MET A 85 12.27 13.64 -8.66
N TYR A 86 12.14 12.90 -7.55
CA TYR A 86 10.81 12.40 -7.15
C TYR A 86 9.94 13.52 -6.60
N PHE A 87 10.52 14.43 -5.82
CA PHE A 87 9.81 15.55 -5.21
C PHE A 87 10.61 16.84 -5.38
N THR A 88 9.90 17.99 -5.38
CA THR A 88 10.56 19.28 -5.12
C THR A 88 11.13 19.28 -3.71
N GLU A 89 12.10 20.16 -3.44
CA GLU A 89 12.71 20.23 -2.10
C GLU A 89 11.67 20.59 -1.05
N GLU A 90 10.75 21.51 -1.38
CA GLU A 90 9.66 21.94 -0.49
C GLU A 90 8.71 20.79 -0.14
N ASN A 91 8.30 19.98 -1.15
CA ASN A 91 7.43 18.83 -0.93
C ASN A 91 8.14 17.75 -0.14
N ALA A 92 9.42 17.47 -0.42
CA ALA A 92 10.21 16.49 0.29
C ALA A 92 10.35 16.86 1.79
N ILE A 93 10.73 18.11 2.11
CA ILE A 93 10.79 18.62 3.48
C ILE A 93 9.42 18.52 4.15
N LYS A 94 8.35 18.85 3.43
CA LYS A 94 6.98 18.79 3.97
C LYS A 94 6.56 17.37 4.31
N ILE A 95 6.88 16.38 3.47
CA ILE A 95 6.63 14.96 3.75
C ILE A 95 7.37 14.54 5.02
N ASP A 96 8.66 14.90 5.15
CA ASP A 96 9.46 14.59 6.32
C ASP A 96 8.87 15.20 7.61
N ILE A 97 8.50 16.48 7.57
CA ILE A 97 7.92 17.18 8.73
C ILE A 97 6.61 16.50 9.17
N ILE A 98 5.71 16.21 8.23
CA ILE A 98 4.44 15.55 8.54
C ILE A 98 4.70 14.17 9.17
N ARG A 99 5.61 13.40 8.57
CA ARG A 99 5.96 12.07 9.04
C ARG A 99 6.54 12.09 10.44
N MET A 100 7.52 12.95 10.68
CA MET A 100 8.20 13.08 11.97
C MET A 100 7.28 13.64 13.05
N GLN A 101 6.44 14.63 12.73
CA GLN A 101 5.49 15.19 13.70
C GLN A 101 4.43 14.18 14.12
N SER A 102 3.92 13.38 13.18
CA SER A 102 2.95 12.33 13.50
C SER A 102 3.57 11.23 14.35
N GLU A 103 4.83 10.84 14.07
CA GLU A 103 5.58 9.89 14.88
C GLU A 103 5.81 10.43 16.30
N LYS A 104 6.20 11.71 16.42
CA LYS A 104 6.38 12.37 17.71
C LYS A 104 5.10 12.30 18.53
N TRP A 105 3.96 12.68 17.95
CA TRP A 105 2.67 12.63 18.65
C TRP A 105 2.32 11.23 19.15
N PHE A 106 2.63 10.21 18.34
CA PHE A 106 2.39 8.82 18.70
C PHE A 106 3.30 8.36 19.83
N ASN A 107 4.61 8.63 19.74
CA ASN A 107 5.60 8.24 20.74
C ASN A 107 5.37 8.95 22.10
N GLU A 108 4.86 10.17 22.06
CA GLU A 108 4.47 10.95 23.25
C GLU A 108 3.06 10.59 23.75
N SER A 109 2.41 9.57 23.17
CA SER A 109 1.05 9.12 23.53
C SER A 109 -0.02 10.23 23.43
N MET A 110 0.22 11.23 22.57
CA MET A 110 -0.72 12.32 22.30
C MET A 110 -1.84 11.88 21.34
N ILE A 111 -1.59 10.85 20.54
CA ILE A 111 -2.57 10.23 19.64
C ILE A 111 -2.60 8.72 19.85
N THR A 112 -3.74 8.11 19.56
CA THR A 112 -3.92 6.66 19.57
C THR A 112 -3.27 6.02 18.34
N GLU A 113 -3.11 4.70 18.37
CA GLU A 113 -2.58 3.95 17.23
C GLU A 113 -3.47 4.10 15.98
N ASP A 114 -4.79 4.09 16.13
CA ASP A 114 -5.72 4.30 15.01
C ASP A 114 -5.59 5.71 14.42
N GLU A 115 -5.45 6.73 15.26
CA GLU A 115 -5.22 8.11 14.83
C GLU A 115 -3.88 8.27 14.12
N TYR A 116 -2.82 7.62 14.60
CA TYR A 116 -1.53 7.59 13.94
C TYR A 116 -1.61 6.96 12.54
N PHE A 117 -2.17 5.75 12.42
CA PHE A 117 -2.30 5.08 11.13
C PHE A 117 -3.19 5.86 10.16
N TYR A 118 -4.21 6.54 10.66
CA TYR A 118 -5.03 7.41 9.81
C TYR A 118 -4.23 8.59 9.24
N LEU A 119 -3.47 9.30 10.07
CA LEU A 119 -2.62 10.40 9.60
C LEU A 119 -1.57 9.90 8.60
N MET A 120 -0.98 8.73 8.84
CA MET A 120 -0.04 8.11 7.91
C MET A 120 -0.71 7.71 6.60
N ALA A 121 -1.90 7.16 6.62
CA ALA A 121 -2.66 6.85 5.41
C ALA A 121 -3.00 8.12 4.62
N CYS A 122 -3.42 9.20 5.29
CA CYS A 122 -3.65 10.50 4.64
C CYS A 122 -2.38 11.04 3.97
N LEU A 123 -1.21 10.89 4.59
CA LEU A 123 0.07 11.28 4.00
C LEU A 123 0.37 10.42 2.77
N LEU A 124 0.32 9.09 2.89
CA LEU A 124 0.64 8.17 1.79
C LEU A 124 -0.30 8.34 0.59
N GLU A 125 -1.57 8.66 0.80
CA GLU A 125 -2.51 8.99 -0.26
C GLU A 125 -2.24 10.36 -0.91
N ALA A 126 -1.65 11.32 -0.18
CA ALA A 126 -1.30 12.63 -0.72
C ALA A 126 0.00 12.62 -1.55
N VAL A 127 0.97 11.78 -1.20
CA VAL A 127 2.30 11.70 -1.83
C VAL A 127 2.26 11.50 -3.35
N PRO A 128 1.45 10.58 -3.93
CA PRO A 128 1.39 10.38 -5.38
C PRO A 128 0.98 11.64 -6.17
N PHE A 129 0.22 12.55 -5.57
CA PHE A 129 -0.25 13.77 -6.24
C PHE A 129 0.85 14.82 -6.45
N VAL A 130 1.97 14.70 -5.74
CA VAL A 130 3.13 15.58 -5.87
C VAL A 130 4.39 14.83 -6.31
N SER A 131 4.24 13.56 -6.69
CA SER A 131 5.35 12.73 -7.15
C SER A 131 5.60 12.95 -8.64
N ASN A 132 6.87 13.17 -9.00
CA ASN A 132 7.32 13.38 -10.37
C ASN A 132 7.58 12.05 -11.10
N ILE A 133 6.53 11.26 -11.26
CA ILE A 133 6.55 9.91 -11.82
C ILE A 133 5.43 9.71 -12.84
N THR A 134 5.55 8.68 -13.68
CA THR A 134 4.52 8.28 -14.65
C THR A 134 3.48 7.30 -14.09
N GLY A 135 3.52 6.98 -12.79
CA GLY A 135 2.58 6.06 -12.13
C GLY A 135 3.20 5.14 -11.10
N VAL A 136 4.50 4.82 -11.24
CA VAL A 136 5.25 3.99 -10.28
C VAL A 136 6.61 4.61 -9.97
N TYR A 137 7.17 4.29 -8.82
CA TYR A 137 8.43 4.86 -8.33
C TYR A 137 9.69 4.15 -8.86
N GLY A 138 9.55 3.20 -9.76
CA GLY A 138 10.70 2.55 -10.42
C GLY A 138 11.58 3.49 -11.25
N ALA A 139 11.07 4.70 -11.56
CA ALA A 139 11.81 5.80 -12.17
C ALA A 139 11.09 7.13 -11.91
N TYR A 140 11.85 8.22 -11.89
CA TYR A 140 11.32 9.59 -11.91
C TYR A 140 11.51 10.23 -13.28
N LEU A 141 10.70 11.26 -13.58
CA LEU A 141 10.81 12.05 -14.80
C LEU A 141 12.06 12.96 -14.74
N LYS A 142 12.72 13.16 -15.87
CA LYS A 142 13.88 14.06 -15.98
C LYS A 142 13.50 15.54 -16.20
N HIS A 143 12.22 15.82 -16.22
CA HIS A 143 11.61 17.15 -16.24
C HIS A 143 10.48 17.17 -15.23
N TRP A 144 10.09 18.33 -14.75
CA TRP A 144 9.00 18.45 -13.79
C TRP A 144 7.64 18.31 -14.48
N ASP A 145 6.87 17.33 -14.06
CA ASP A 145 5.43 17.30 -14.33
C ASP A 145 4.75 18.44 -13.55
N LYS A 146 3.77 19.11 -14.19
CA LYS A 146 3.03 20.22 -13.56
C LYS A 146 2.41 19.83 -12.21
N ARG A 147 1.95 18.59 -12.10
CA ARG A 147 1.37 18.05 -10.86
C ARG A 147 2.39 18.01 -9.73
N ALA A 148 3.65 17.64 -10.01
CA ALA A 148 4.69 17.55 -9.01
C ALA A 148 5.15 18.91 -8.44
N LEU A 149 4.81 20.01 -9.14
CA LEU A 149 5.08 21.37 -8.70
C LEU A 149 4.01 21.93 -7.74
N ASN A 150 2.88 21.22 -7.55
CA ASN A 150 1.89 21.62 -6.56
C ASN A 150 2.40 21.31 -5.14
N ASN A 151 1.93 22.06 -4.16
CA ASN A 151 2.21 21.76 -2.77
C ASN A 151 1.43 20.53 -2.31
N ILE A 152 2.11 19.65 -1.57
CA ILE A 152 1.45 18.52 -0.94
C ILE A 152 0.39 19.01 0.04
N ASN A 153 -0.78 18.40 -0.04
CA ASN A 153 -1.91 18.72 0.82
C ASN A 153 -2.66 17.43 1.18
N MET A 154 -2.56 17.03 2.44
CA MET A 154 -3.32 15.90 2.95
C MET A 154 -4.80 16.22 3.00
N LYS A 155 -5.63 15.25 2.68
CA LYS A 155 -7.09 15.33 2.79
C LYS A 155 -7.59 14.27 3.74
N ASN A 156 -8.74 14.55 4.37
CA ASN A 156 -9.44 13.53 5.12
C ASN A 156 -9.82 12.36 4.20
N LEU A 157 -9.54 11.14 4.64
CA LEU A 157 -9.97 9.93 3.99
C LEU A 157 -11.33 9.50 4.53
N GLU A 158 -12.13 8.90 3.67
CA GLU A 158 -13.42 8.35 4.07
C GLU A 158 -13.23 7.09 4.91
N ILE A 159 -13.85 7.06 6.08
CA ILE A 159 -13.86 5.92 6.99
C ILE A 159 -15.26 5.34 7.04
N PHE A 160 -15.41 4.11 6.58
CA PHE A 160 -16.65 3.36 6.68
C PHE A 160 -16.78 2.73 8.07
N ARG A 161 -17.59 3.35 8.91
CA ARG A 161 -17.87 2.86 10.28
C ARG A 161 -19.08 1.96 10.25
N ASN A 162 -18.89 0.72 10.66
CA ASN A 162 -19.97 -0.25 10.82
C ASN A 162 -19.65 -1.21 11.97
N LYS A 163 -20.49 -2.24 12.17
CA LYS A 163 -20.29 -3.24 13.21
C LYS A 163 -19.33 -4.37 12.79
N SER A 164 -18.77 -4.32 11.59
CA SER A 164 -17.88 -5.36 11.09
C SER A 164 -16.57 -5.38 11.86
N THR A 165 -16.10 -6.59 12.19
CA THR A 165 -14.76 -6.78 12.72
C THR A 165 -13.75 -6.73 11.57
N VAL A 166 -12.71 -5.93 11.72
CA VAL A 166 -11.60 -5.86 10.75
C VAL A 166 -10.30 -6.23 11.43
N LYS A 167 -9.53 -7.12 10.78
CA LYS A 167 -8.16 -7.45 11.18
C LYS A 167 -7.23 -7.15 10.00
N VAL A 168 -6.12 -6.51 10.27
CA VAL A 168 -5.12 -6.16 9.26
C VAL A 168 -3.77 -6.74 9.66
N TYR A 169 -3.12 -7.39 8.70
CA TYR A 169 -1.81 -8.03 8.90
C TYR A 169 -0.79 -7.53 7.89
N ASN A 170 0.49 -7.58 8.27
CA ASN A 170 1.62 -7.33 7.39
C ASN A 170 2.52 -8.58 7.40
N CYS A 171 2.16 -9.56 6.59
CA CYS A 171 2.80 -10.87 6.58
C CYS A 171 2.89 -11.43 5.16
N ASP A 172 3.75 -12.43 5.00
CA ASP A 172 3.72 -13.31 3.84
C ASP A 172 2.37 -14.06 3.79
N SER A 173 1.72 -14.07 2.62
CA SER A 173 0.38 -14.66 2.42
C SER A 173 0.36 -16.16 2.74
N ASN A 174 1.38 -16.91 2.33
CA ASN A 174 1.49 -18.35 2.56
C ASN A 174 1.73 -18.69 4.03
N LYS A 175 2.37 -17.78 4.78
CA LYS A 175 2.57 -17.95 6.22
C LYS A 175 1.31 -17.70 7.03
N ILE A 176 0.53 -16.69 6.64
CA ILE A 176 -0.64 -16.30 7.43
C ILE A 176 -1.88 -17.14 7.12
N ILE A 177 -2.07 -17.56 5.86
CA ILE A 177 -3.32 -18.20 5.40
C ILE A 177 -3.69 -19.45 6.21
N LYS A 178 -2.72 -20.23 6.64
CA LYS A 178 -2.93 -21.44 7.47
C LYS A 178 -3.62 -21.17 8.81
N ASN A 179 -3.50 -19.94 9.32
CA ASN A 179 -4.06 -19.52 10.60
C ASN A 179 -5.41 -18.81 10.46
N ILE A 180 -5.89 -18.65 9.22
CA ILE A 180 -7.12 -17.94 8.92
C ILE A 180 -8.20 -18.94 8.49
N LYS A 181 -9.40 -18.80 9.09
CA LYS A 181 -10.61 -19.50 8.65
C LYS A 181 -11.67 -18.46 8.30
N THR A 182 -12.21 -18.52 7.10
CA THR A 182 -13.20 -17.57 6.58
C THR A 182 -14.26 -18.27 5.74
N ASP A 183 -15.37 -17.60 5.48
CA ASP A 183 -16.36 -18.09 4.52
C ASP A 183 -15.86 -17.89 3.08
N LEU A 184 -15.17 -16.77 2.81
CA LEU A 184 -14.65 -16.41 1.50
C LEU A 184 -13.20 -15.92 1.60
N ALA A 185 -12.33 -16.44 0.75
CA ALA A 185 -10.99 -15.97 0.50
C ALA A 185 -10.93 -15.28 -0.87
N TYR A 186 -10.38 -14.05 -0.90
CA TYR A 186 -10.08 -13.34 -2.14
C TYR A 186 -8.57 -13.31 -2.36
N PHE A 187 -8.14 -13.71 -3.56
CA PHE A 187 -6.75 -13.76 -3.97
C PHE A 187 -6.53 -12.95 -5.25
N ASP A 188 -5.58 -12.04 -5.22
CA ASP A 188 -5.06 -11.30 -6.37
C ASP A 188 -3.52 -11.29 -6.30
N PRO A 189 -2.89 -12.49 -6.40
CA PRO A 189 -1.45 -12.61 -6.25
C PRO A 189 -0.72 -11.92 -7.39
N PRO A 190 0.57 -11.52 -7.18
CA PRO A 190 1.41 -11.07 -8.26
C PRO A 190 1.43 -12.07 -9.42
N TYR A 191 1.23 -11.58 -10.64
CA TYR A 191 1.10 -12.42 -11.84
C TYR A 191 2.25 -12.27 -12.83
N ASN A 192 3.20 -11.32 -12.61
CA ASN A 192 4.30 -11.08 -13.53
C ASN A 192 5.66 -11.11 -12.82
N GLN A 193 6.76 -11.16 -13.59
CA GLN A 193 8.12 -11.28 -13.05
C GLN A 193 8.65 -10.01 -12.34
N ARG A 194 7.88 -8.92 -12.33
CA ARG A 194 8.31 -7.68 -11.68
C ARG A 194 7.95 -7.73 -10.20
N GLN A 195 8.96 -7.70 -9.34
CA GLN A 195 8.74 -7.51 -7.91
C GLN A 195 8.01 -6.18 -7.67
N TYR A 196 7.09 -6.18 -6.73
CA TYR A 196 6.24 -5.01 -6.47
C TYR A 196 6.99 -3.89 -5.76
N LEU A 197 7.87 -4.21 -4.82
CA LEU A 197 8.54 -3.20 -4.01
C LEU A 197 9.31 -2.16 -4.83
N PRO A 198 10.09 -2.49 -5.87
CA PRO A 198 10.75 -1.49 -6.70
C PRO A 198 9.80 -0.44 -7.31
N ASN A 199 8.53 -0.80 -7.52
CA ASN A 199 7.53 0.13 -8.03
C ASN A 199 6.96 1.07 -6.96
N TYR A 200 7.11 0.73 -5.67
CA TYR A 200 6.51 1.44 -4.54
C TYR A 200 7.52 1.79 -3.44
N HIS A 201 8.82 1.62 -3.70
CA HIS A 201 9.88 1.74 -2.70
C HIS A 201 9.93 3.09 -1.98
N VAL A 202 9.54 4.18 -2.63
CA VAL A 202 9.48 5.50 -2.01
C VAL A 202 8.34 5.55 -0.98
N LEU A 203 7.15 5.04 -1.32
CA LEU A 203 6.03 4.96 -0.37
C LEU A 203 6.38 4.04 0.81
N GLU A 204 7.02 2.90 0.55
CA GLU A 204 7.48 1.98 1.59
C GLU A 204 8.49 2.67 2.53
N THR A 205 9.39 3.48 1.97
CA THR A 205 10.37 4.22 2.77
C THR A 205 9.72 5.32 3.61
N ILE A 206 8.76 6.06 3.04
CA ILE A 206 8.00 7.07 3.79
C ILE A 206 7.18 6.41 4.91
N ALA A 207 6.56 5.27 4.63
CA ALA A 207 5.76 4.54 5.62
C ALA A 207 6.61 4.03 6.78
N LYS A 208 7.72 3.35 6.48
CA LYS A 208 8.62 2.81 7.51
C LYS A 208 9.45 3.88 8.22
N TYR A 209 9.94 4.84 7.47
CA TYR A 209 10.82 5.93 7.92
C TYR A 209 12.04 5.45 8.74
N ASP A 210 12.59 4.33 8.30
CA ASP A 210 13.64 3.57 8.98
C ASP A 210 15.06 3.92 8.49
N ASN A 211 15.22 5.04 7.79
CA ASN A 211 16.48 5.56 7.24
C ASN A 211 17.29 4.49 6.49
N PRO A 212 16.70 3.79 5.51
CA PRO A 212 17.35 2.66 4.87
C PRO A 212 18.55 3.08 4.04
N LYS A 213 19.53 2.21 3.92
CA LYS A 213 20.58 2.37 2.91
C LYS A 213 19.99 2.18 1.52
N ILE A 214 19.98 3.25 0.73
CA ILE A 214 19.45 3.24 -0.63
C ILE A 214 20.56 3.06 -1.67
N LYS A 215 20.21 2.50 -2.83
CA LYS A 215 21.16 2.17 -3.91
C LYS A 215 20.61 2.58 -5.29
N GLY A 216 21.53 2.77 -6.22
CA GLY A 216 21.23 3.05 -7.63
C GLY A 216 20.63 4.43 -7.88
N VAL A 217 20.35 4.69 -9.15
CA VAL A 217 19.82 5.98 -9.62
C VAL A 217 18.46 6.29 -8.99
N THR A 218 17.61 5.28 -8.81
CA THR A 218 16.26 5.44 -8.27
C THR A 218 16.21 5.52 -6.73
N GLY A 219 17.34 5.28 -6.05
CA GLY A 219 17.35 5.27 -4.58
C GLY A 219 16.56 4.10 -3.98
N LEU A 220 16.72 2.91 -4.58
CA LEU A 220 16.02 1.71 -4.12
C LEU A 220 16.58 1.25 -2.76
N ARG A 221 15.68 1.05 -1.79
CA ARG A 221 15.96 0.41 -0.50
C ARG A 221 16.19 -1.10 -0.67
N ASP A 222 16.84 -1.76 0.29
CA ASP A 222 16.85 -3.21 0.33
C ASP A 222 15.43 -3.77 0.54
N TYR A 223 15.11 -4.84 -0.18
CA TYR A 223 13.81 -5.52 -0.15
C TYR A 223 13.93 -7.04 -0.22
N SER A 224 15.08 -7.57 0.18
CA SER A 224 15.34 -9.00 0.14
C SER A 224 14.26 -9.82 0.87
N GLU A 225 13.75 -9.30 1.98
CA GLU A 225 12.69 -9.95 2.78
C GLU A 225 11.27 -9.76 2.21
N GLN A 226 11.10 -8.87 1.23
CA GLN A 226 9.80 -8.57 0.62
C GLN A 226 9.71 -9.05 -0.83
N LYS A 227 10.61 -9.95 -1.23
CA LYS A 227 10.51 -10.63 -2.52
C LYS A 227 9.38 -11.63 -2.51
N SER A 228 8.54 -11.55 -3.53
CA SER A 228 7.44 -12.49 -3.71
C SER A 228 7.84 -13.64 -4.62
N ASP A 229 7.61 -14.87 -4.17
CA ASP A 229 7.79 -16.08 -4.98
C ASP A 229 6.80 -16.14 -6.15
N TYR A 230 5.67 -15.48 -6.05
CA TYR A 230 4.70 -15.34 -7.15
C TYR A 230 5.25 -14.58 -8.35
N CYS A 231 6.32 -13.78 -8.17
CA CYS A 231 6.99 -13.04 -9.25
C CYS A 231 8.11 -13.84 -9.94
N ARG A 232 8.28 -15.12 -9.63
CA ARG A 232 9.36 -15.96 -10.15
C ARG A 232 8.78 -17.18 -10.86
N LYS A 233 9.26 -17.45 -12.10
CA LYS A 233 8.78 -18.59 -12.90
C LYS A 233 9.03 -19.95 -12.25
N ASP A 234 10.14 -20.05 -11.51
CA ASP A 234 10.59 -21.30 -10.85
C ASP A 234 9.84 -21.58 -9.55
N SER A 235 9.17 -20.60 -8.95
CA SER A 235 8.53 -20.76 -7.65
C SER A 235 7.04 -20.41 -7.62
N ALA A 236 6.53 -19.67 -8.59
CA ALA A 236 5.13 -19.20 -8.58
C ALA A 236 4.11 -20.35 -8.50
N PHE A 237 4.35 -21.46 -9.22
CA PHE A 237 3.46 -22.64 -9.18
C PHE A 237 3.41 -23.21 -7.75
N ASN A 238 4.57 -23.44 -7.15
CA ASN A 238 4.66 -24.03 -5.81
C ASN A 238 4.07 -23.08 -4.74
N ALA A 239 4.30 -21.77 -4.88
CA ALA A 239 3.74 -20.77 -3.98
C ALA A 239 2.20 -20.74 -4.03
N PHE A 240 1.62 -20.86 -5.24
CA PHE A 240 0.19 -20.89 -5.42
C PHE A 240 -0.42 -22.23 -4.95
N ASP A 241 0.18 -23.37 -5.27
CA ASP A 241 -0.23 -24.69 -4.78
C ASP A 241 -0.24 -24.72 -3.24
N ASP A 242 0.82 -24.22 -2.61
CA ASP A 242 0.93 -24.12 -1.16
C ASP A 242 -0.14 -23.20 -0.55
N LEU A 243 -0.42 -22.04 -1.17
CA LEU A 243 -1.46 -21.11 -0.71
C LEU A 243 -2.83 -21.78 -0.71
N ILE A 244 -3.21 -22.41 -1.83
CA ILE A 244 -4.52 -23.06 -1.98
C ILE A 244 -4.63 -24.25 -1.03
N SER A 245 -3.58 -25.07 -0.92
CA SER A 245 -3.55 -26.25 -0.02
C SER A 245 -3.80 -25.89 1.46
N LYS A 246 -3.36 -24.71 1.90
CA LYS A 246 -3.50 -24.24 3.28
C LYS A 246 -4.75 -23.39 3.53
N THR A 247 -5.47 -23.03 2.45
CA THR A 247 -6.65 -22.18 2.57
C THR A 247 -7.79 -22.93 3.25
N ARG A 248 -8.35 -22.32 4.30
CA ARG A 248 -9.52 -22.84 5.06
C ARG A 248 -10.72 -21.92 4.83
N SER A 249 -11.26 -21.97 3.62
CA SER A 249 -12.37 -21.13 3.21
C SER A 249 -13.44 -21.95 2.51
N LYS A 250 -14.71 -21.56 2.65
CA LYS A 250 -15.81 -22.21 1.94
C LYS A 250 -15.82 -21.84 0.46
N TYR A 251 -15.45 -20.61 0.15
CA TYR A 251 -15.36 -20.08 -1.21
C TYR A 251 -14.01 -19.42 -1.45
N ILE A 252 -13.53 -19.50 -2.67
CA ILE A 252 -12.35 -18.81 -3.16
C ILE A 252 -12.75 -17.98 -4.37
N ILE A 253 -12.38 -16.70 -4.37
CA ILE A 253 -12.40 -15.84 -5.55
C ILE A 253 -10.95 -15.56 -5.90
N LEU A 254 -10.55 -15.89 -7.12
CA LEU A 254 -9.22 -15.61 -7.65
C LEU A 254 -9.33 -14.63 -8.80
N SER A 255 -8.61 -13.50 -8.70
CA SER A 255 -8.33 -12.59 -9.80
C SER A 255 -6.94 -12.91 -10.35
N TYR A 256 -6.84 -13.14 -11.65
CA TYR A 256 -5.56 -13.43 -12.29
C TYR A 256 -5.53 -12.93 -13.73
N ASN A 257 -4.35 -12.63 -14.24
CA ASN A 257 -4.18 -12.09 -15.58
C ASN A 257 -3.85 -13.22 -16.58
N THR A 258 -4.44 -13.17 -17.77
CA THR A 258 -4.18 -14.16 -18.84
C THR A 258 -2.73 -14.17 -19.35
N GLU A 259 -1.98 -13.07 -19.14
CA GLU A 259 -0.55 -12.97 -19.46
C GLU A 259 0.34 -13.28 -18.23
N GLY A 260 -0.26 -13.91 -17.19
CA GLY A 260 0.44 -14.24 -15.96
C GLY A 260 1.48 -15.34 -16.11
N ILE A 261 2.31 -15.51 -15.07
CA ILE A 261 3.35 -16.54 -14.99
C ILE A 261 2.70 -17.93 -15.00
N LEU A 262 1.61 -18.09 -14.23
CA LEU A 262 0.82 -19.31 -14.23
C LEU A 262 -0.15 -19.32 -15.40
N SER A 263 -0.19 -20.41 -16.13
CA SER A 263 -1.19 -20.64 -17.17
C SER A 263 -2.58 -20.91 -16.54
N HIS A 264 -3.62 -20.66 -17.32
CA HIS A 264 -4.98 -20.98 -16.91
C HIS A 264 -5.13 -22.45 -16.50
N LYS A 265 -4.48 -23.37 -17.24
CA LYS A 265 -4.51 -24.80 -16.93
C LYS A 265 -3.90 -25.11 -15.57
N GLU A 266 -2.71 -24.58 -15.27
CA GLU A 266 -2.05 -24.79 -13.98
C GLU A 266 -2.90 -24.29 -12.81
N ILE A 267 -3.55 -23.14 -12.98
CA ILE A 267 -4.46 -22.60 -11.95
C ILE A 267 -5.64 -23.53 -11.72
N ILE A 268 -6.29 -24.01 -12.79
CA ILE A 268 -7.43 -24.93 -12.68
C ILE A 268 -7.00 -26.26 -12.07
N ASP A 269 -5.88 -26.85 -12.51
CA ASP A 269 -5.36 -28.12 -11.97
C ASP A 269 -5.12 -28.01 -10.44
N ILE A 270 -4.58 -26.87 -9.95
CA ILE A 270 -4.39 -26.64 -8.51
C ILE A 270 -5.74 -26.48 -7.80
N LEU A 271 -6.67 -25.72 -8.36
CA LEU A 271 -7.98 -25.51 -7.73
C LEU A 271 -8.79 -26.80 -7.67
N GLU A 272 -8.74 -27.67 -8.71
CA GLU A 272 -9.38 -28.98 -8.70
C GLU A 272 -8.76 -29.96 -7.71
N LYS A 273 -7.44 -29.87 -7.50
CA LYS A 273 -6.71 -30.72 -6.55
C LYS A 273 -7.18 -30.55 -5.11
N TYR A 274 -7.54 -29.33 -4.73
CA TYR A 274 -7.88 -28.98 -3.33
C TYR A 274 -9.34 -28.58 -3.14
N GLY A 275 -10.02 -28.16 -4.20
CA GLY A 275 -11.40 -27.73 -4.19
C GLY A 275 -12.38 -28.86 -4.41
N LYS A 276 -13.66 -28.51 -4.39
CA LYS A 276 -14.74 -29.43 -4.77
C LYS A 276 -14.79 -29.50 -6.30
N LYS A 277 -14.62 -30.70 -6.84
CA LYS A 277 -14.72 -30.96 -8.27
C LYS A 277 -16.08 -30.48 -8.82
N ASP A 278 -16.09 -29.97 -10.01
CA ASP A 278 -17.28 -29.40 -10.67
C ASP A 278 -17.86 -28.12 -10.03
N SER A 279 -17.10 -27.46 -9.12
CA SER A 279 -17.51 -26.21 -8.47
C SER A 279 -16.68 -25.01 -8.92
N ILE A 280 -15.82 -25.16 -9.92
CA ILE A 280 -15.01 -24.09 -10.47
C ILE A 280 -15.78 -23.41 -11.58
N ASP A 281 -16.04 -22.12 -11.42
CA ASP A 281 -16.60 -21.24 -12.44
C ASP A 281 -15.54 -20.25 -12.90
N PHE A 282 -15.51 -19.94 -14.18
CA PHE A 282 -14.54 -19.08 -14.80
C PHE A 282 -15.19 -17.96 -15.60
N LYS A 283 -14.79 -16.72 -15.32
CA LYS A 283 -15.27 -15.55 -16.04
C LYS A 283 -14.11 -14.76 -16.64
N HIS A 284 -14.09 -14.64 -17.96
CA HIS A 284 -13.15 -13.75 -18.65
C HIS A 284 -13.69 -12.33 -18.68
N ILE A 285 -12.90 -11.37 -18.15
CA ILE A 285 -13.25 -9.95 -18.14
C ILE A 285 -12.23 -9.20 -18.97
N ASN A 286 -12.69 -8.53 -20.03
CA ASN A 286 -11.83 -7.65 -20.83
C ASN A 286 -11.50 -6.39 -20.05
N TYR A 287 -10.25 -6.29 -19.56
CA TYR A 287 -9.75 -5.14 -18.82
C TYR A 287 -8.75 -4.34 -19.64
N ARG A 288 -9.06 -3.08 -19.95
CA ARG A 288 -8.11 -2.15 -20.60
C ARG A 288 -7.08 -1.67 -19.58
N ARG A 289 -5.83 -2.13 -19.70
CA ARG A 289 -4.70 -1.73 -18.83
C ARG A 289 -4.32 -0.26 -18.90
N TYR A 290 -4.50 0.40 -20.05
CA TYR A 290 -4.08 1.78 -20.27
C TYR A 290 -5.22 2.56 -20.94
N LYS A 291 -5.66 3.65 -20.30
CA LYS A 291 -6.38 4.71 -21.01
C LYS A 291 -5.34 5.53 -21.78
N ASN A 292 -5.11 5.19 -23.04
CA ASN A 292 -4.36 6.08 -23.92
C ASN A 292 -5.18 7.37 -24.08
N ALA A 293 -4.61 8.52 -23.69
CA ALA A 293 -5.20 9.85 -23.85
C ALA A 293 -5.31 10.29 -25.33
N LYS A 294 -5.10 9.39 -26.30
CA LYS A 294 -5.13 9.67 -27.73
C LYS A 294 -6.15 8.81 -28.47
N THR A 295 -7.41 8.92 -28.10
CA THR A 295 -8.51 8.52 -29.00
C THR A 295 -9.74 9.38 -28.71
N ASN A 296 -9.59 10.69 -28.92
CA ASN A 296 -10.68 11.55 -29.36
C ASN A 296 -10.24 12.14 -30.70
N LYS A 297 -10.54 11.43 -31.76
CA LYS A 297 -10.81 11.97 -33.10
C LYS A 297 -12.03 11.24 -33.62
#